data_4746ddc0909e46d20db91b67799eb10b
#
_entry.id   4746ddc0909e46d20db91b67799eb10b
#
_cell.length_a   1.000
_cell.length_b   1.000
_cell.length_c   1.000
_cell.angle_alpha   90.00
_cell.angle_beta   90.00
_cell.angle_gamma   90.00
#
_symmetry.space_group_name_H-M   'P 1'
#
loop_
_entity.id
_entity.type
_entity.pdbx_description
1 polymer ?
#
loop_
_entity_poly.entity_id
_entity_poly.type
_entity_poly.pdbx_seq_one_letter_code
_entity_poly.pdbx_strand_id
1 'polypeptide(L)'
;MALSESTVEDKIEVVDCGGWKVIQVRTATIISRDDVEISKAFHRHTVGPTDDWSGESTEVKAMCDTFHTSDAVTAYNAAQTGPLS
;
A
#
# COMPACT_ATOMS: atom_id res chain seq x y z
N MET A 1 28.45 -19.65 5.85
CA MET A 1 27.06 -19.47 6.31
C MET A 1 26.61 -18.09 5.91
N ALA A 2 25.62 -18.00 5.05
CA ALA A 2 25.15 -16.72 4.52
C ALA A 2 23.72 -16.49 4.95
N LEU A 3 23.48 -15.36 5.64
CA LEU A 3 22.16 -14.84 5.89
C LEU A 3 21.83 -13.82 4.82
N SER A 4 20.67 -13.93 4.25
CA SER A 4 20.20 -12.92 3.29
C SER A 4 18.81 -12.44 3.70
N GLU A 5 18.54 -11.21 3.36
CA GLU A 5 17.25 -10.59 3.60
C GLU A 5 16.71 -10.06 2.28
N SER A 6 15.46 -10.36 2.00
CA SER A 6 14.80 -9.80 0.85
C SER A 6 13.44 -9.25 1.26
N THR A 7 13.00 -8.21 0.57
CA THR A 7 11.73 -7.58 0.83
C THR A 7 10.94 -7.55 -0.47
N VAL A 8 9.71 -8.06 -0.42
CA VAL A 8 8.83 -8.09 -1.58
C VAL A 8 7.45 -7.58 -1.22
N GLU A 9 6.80 -6.95 -2.17
CA GLU A 9 5.39 -6.60 -2.04
C GLU A 9 4.59 -7.81 -2.47
N ASP A 10 4.17 -8.61 -1.52
CA ASP A 10 3.56 -9.90 -1.82
C ASP A 10 2.05 -9.83 -1.98
N LYS A 11 1.43 -8.71 -1.63
CA LYS A 11 -0.01 -8.53 -1.81
C LYS A 11 -0.34 -7.05 -1.94
N ILE A 12 -1.10 -6.73 -2.98
CA ILE A 12 -1.60 -5.38 -3.20
C ILE A 12 -3.11 -5.49 -3.40
N GLU A 13 -3.87 -4.74 -2.60
CA GLU A 13 -5.32 -4.76 -2.66
C GLU A 13 -5.85 -3.35 -2.86
N VAL A 14 -6.95 -3.26 -3.60
CA VAL A 14 -7.70 -2.02 -3.74
C VAL A 14 -9.00 -2.18 -2.95
N VAL A 15 -9.21 -1.28 -1.99
CA VAL A 15 -10.38 -1.33 -1.12
C VAL A 15 -11.26 -0.13 -1.40
N ASP A 16 -12.52 -0.38 -1.73
CA ASP A 16 -13.50 0.68 -2.00
C ASP A 16 -14.02 1.22 -0.66
N CYS A 17 -13.89 2.53 -0.47
CA CYS A 17 -14.32 3.21 0.75
C CYS A 17 -15.57 4.06 0.56
N GLY A 18 -16.30 3.85 -0.54
CA GLY A 18 -17.60 4.53 -0.73
C GLY A 18 -17.52 5.85 -1.48
N GLY A 19 -16.62 6.04 -2.37
CA GLY A 19 -16.45 7.27 -3.18
C GLY A 19 -15.02 7.46 -3.58
N TRP A 20 -14.14 6.79 -2.90
CA TRP A 20 -12.73 6.74 -3.23
C TRP A 20 -12.23 5.33 -2.90
N LYS A 21 -11.02 5.03 -3.32
CA LYS A 21 -10.39 3.75 -3.03
C LYS A 21 -9.06 3.99 -2.35
N VAL A 22 -8.68 3.05 -1.50
CA VAL A 22 -7.34 3.03 -0.89
C VAL A 22 -6.60 1.82 -1.40
N ILE A 23 -5.27 1.95 -1.49
CA ILE A 23 -4.41 0.87 -1.91
C ILE A 23 -3.75 0.31 -0.66
N GLN A 24 -3.95 -0.97 -0.38
CA GLN A 24 -3.29 -1.65 0.74
C GLN A 24 -2.15 -2.48 0.20
N VAL A 25 -0.97 -2.25 0.73
CA VAL A 25 0.24 -2.95 0.31
C VAL A 25 0.76 -3.77 1.48
N ARG A 26 0.93 -5.06 1.26
CA ARG A 26 1.58 -5.92 2.23
C ARG A 26 2.98 -6.23 1.74
N THR A 27 3.96 -5.95 2.59
CA THR A 27 5.36 -6.21 2.31
C THR A 27 5.81 -7.38 3.15
N ALA A 28 6.48 -8.34 2.55
CA ALA A 28 7.06 -9.47 3.25
C ALA A 28 8.57 -9.31 3.30
N THR A 29 9.13 -9.40 4.49
CA THR A 29 10.57 -9.44 4.70
C THR A 29 10.94 -10.88 4.97
N ILE A 30 11.80 -11.44 4.14
CA ILE A 30 12.16 -12.85 4.17
C ILE A 30 13.63 -12.95 4.57
N ILE A 31 13.90 -13.69 5.63
CA ILE A 31 15.25 -13.98 6.09
C ILE A 31 15.57 -15.41 5.68
N SER A 32 16.65 -15.59 4.95
CA SER A 32 17.07 -16.91 4.49
C SER A 32 18.48 -17.19 4.95
N ARG A 33 18.75 -18.46 5.21
CA ARG A 33 20.09 -18.94 5.51
C ARG A 33 20.42 -20.04 4.52
N ASP A 34 21.52 -19.87 3.78
CA ASP A 34 21.95 -20.85 2.78
C ASP A 34 20.82 -21.21 1.82
N ASP A 35 20.08 -20.19 1.36
CA ASP A 35 18.95 -20.29 0.44
C ASP A 35 17.71 -20.98 1.02
N VAL A 36 17.67 -21.18 2.34
CA VAL A 36 16.51 -21.72 3.02
C VAL A 36 15.84 -20.63 3.82
N GLU A 37 14.55 -20.40 3.57
CA GLU A 37 13.79 -19.41 4.32
C GLU A 37 13.65 -19.87 5.78
N ILE A 38 14.08 -19.02 6.71
CA ILE A 38 14.02 -19.32 8.14
C ILE A 38 13.08 -18.40 8.91
N SER A 39 12.74 -17.25 8.33
CA SER A 39 11.84 -16.31 8.99
C SER A 39 11.15 -15.44 7.94
N LYS A 40 9.91 -15.06 8.25
CA LYS A 40 9.14 -14.19 7.36
C LYS A 40 8.29 -13.29 8.22
N ALA A 41 8.36 -12.00 7.95
CA ALA A 41 7.56 -11.00 8.65
C ALA A 41 6.77 -10.18 7.65
N PHE A 42 5.57 -9.77 8.03
CA PHE A 42 4.70 -8.98 7.17
C PHE A 42 4.50 -7.59 7.74
N HIS A 43 4.47 -6.63 6.84
CA HIS A 43 4.18 -5.24 7.18
C HIS A 43 3.16 -4.71 6.17
N ARG A 44 2.13 -4.04 6.66
CA ARG A 44 1.10 -3.46 5.80
C ARG A 44 1.13 -1.95 5.91
N HIS A 45 0.93 -1.29 4.77
CA HIS A 45 0.67 0.14 4.77
C HIS A 45 -0.45 0.43 3.77
N THR A 46 -1.08 1.58 3.95
CA THR A 46 -2.21 2.00 3.13
C THR A 46 -1.89 3.33 2.48
N VAL A 47 -2.23 3.45 1.20
CA VAL A 47 -2.05 4.69 0.45
C VAL A 47 -3.43 5.22 0.08
N GLY A 48 -3.78 6.38 0.61
CA GLY A 48 -5.05 7.04 0.34
C GLY A 48 -4.93 8.12 -0.73
N PRO A 49 -6.06 8.75 -1.12
CA PRO A 49 -6.06 9.72 -2.22
C PRO A 49 -5.23 10.97 -1.98
N THR A 50 -5.00 11.34 -0.71
CA THR A 50 -4.20 12.52 -0.37
C THR A 50 -2.80 12.18 0.10
N ASP A 51 -2.45 10.92 0.13
CA ASP A 51 -1.11 10.49 0.54
C ASP A 51 -0.12 10.71 -0.60
N ASP A 52 1.14 10.87 -0.24
CA ASP A 52 2.23 10.96 -1.21
C ASP A 52 2.67 9.53 -1.57
N TRP A 53 2.46 9.15 -2.83
CA TRP A 53 2.85 7.84 -3.30
C TRP A 53 4.07 7.85 -4.22
N SER A 54 4.82 8.94 -4.20
CA SER A 54 5.99 9.06 -5.08
C SER A 54 7.09 8.05 -4.72
N GLY A 55 7.13 7.58 -3.47
CA GLY A 55 8.09 6.58 -3.03
C GLY A 55 7.62 5.14 -3.16
N GLU A 56 6.44 4.91 -3.73
CA GLU A 56 5.90 3.56 -3.88
C GLU A 56 6.49 2.87 -5.10
N SER A 57 6.26 1.56 -5.21
CA SER A 57 6.67 0.81 -6.39
C SER A 57 5.93 1.31 -7.63
N THR A 58 6.47 1.00 -8.81
CA THR A 58 5.85 1.38 -10.08
C THR A 58 4.42 0.86 -10.19
N GLU A 59 4.19 -0.36 -9.73
CA GLU A 59 2.86 -0.96 -9.75
C GLU A 59 1.88 -0.21 -8.83
N VAL A 60 2.30 0.09 -7.61
CA VAL A 60 1.45 0.84 -6.67
C VAL A 60 1.21 2.25 -7.18
N LYS A 61 2.23 2.91 -7.72
CA LYS A 61 2.06 4.24 -8.32
C LYS A 61 1.04 4.23 -9.46
N ALA A 62 1.07 3.22 -10.30
CA ALA A 62 0.12 3.10 -11.41
C ALA A 62 -1.30 2.92 -10.88
N MET A 63 -1.48 2.15 -9.83
CA MET A 63 -2.78 1.99 -9.18
C MET A 63 -3.26 3.30 -8.57
N CYS A 64 -2.38 4.03 -7.90
CA CYS A 64 -2.72 5.34 -7.34
C CYS A 64 -3.13 6.32 -8.43
N ASP A 65 -2.39 6.37 -9.53
CA ASP A 65 -2.74 7.24 -10.66
C ASP A 65 -4.10 6.89 -11.25
N THR A 66 -4.47 5.62 -11.25
CA THR A 66 -5.75 5.17 -11.79
C THR A 66 -6.91 5.46 -10.85
N PHE A 67 -6.74 5.23 -9.56
CA PHE A 67 -7.83 5.31 -8.59
C PHE A 67 -7.86 6.59 -7.78
N HIS A 68 -6.72 7.25 -7.61
CA HIS A 68 -6.64 8.50 -6.84
C HIS A 68 -6.74 9.71 -7.77
N THR A 69 -7.90 9.86 -8.40
CA THR A 69 -8.19 10.97 -9.29
C THR A 69 -8.59 12.19 -8.47
N SER A 70 -8.76 13.32 -9.15
CA SER A 70 -9.24 14.54 -8.48
C SER A 70 -10.63 14.35 -7.88
N ASP A 71 -11.49 13.54 -8.52
CA ASP A 71 -12.80 13.21 -7.97
C ASP A 71 -12.68 12.38 -6.69
N ALA A 72 -11.74 11.44 -6.66
CA ALA A 72 -11.47 10.64 -5.47
C ALA A 72 -10.95 11.49 -4.33
N VAL A 73 -10.05 12.44 -4.62
CA VAL A 73 -9.53 13.37 -3.61
C VAL A 73 -10.67 14.24 -3.07
N THR A 74 -11.54 14.73 -3.93
CA THR A 74 -12.69 15.52 -3.50
C THR A 74 -13.61 14.73 -2.59
N ALA A 75 -13.93 13.49 -2.95
CA ALA A 75 -14.78 12.62 -2.15
C ALA A 75 -14.14 12.30 -0.80
N TYR A 76 -12.83 12.03 -0.80
CA TYR A 76 -12.10 11.77 0.43
C TYR A 76 -12.13 12.97 1.36
N ASN A 77 -11.82 14.17 0.84
CA ASN A 77 -11.83 15.39 1.65
C ASN A 77 -13.22 15.70 2.20
N ALA A 78 -14.26 15.49 1.40
CA ALA A 78 -15.62 15.68 1.86
C ALA A 78 -15.97 14.74 3.02
N ALA A 79 -15.51 13.50 2.98
CA ALA A 79 -15.74 12.54 4.05
C ALA A 79 -14.98 12.90 5.32
N GLN A 80 -13.77 13.48 5.18
CA GLN A 80 -12.95 13.88 6.32
C GLN A 80 -13.46 15.17 6.97
N THR A 81 -14.06 16.06 6.19
CA THR A 81 -14.53 17.37 6.69
C THR A 81 -16.02 17.39 6.99
N GLY A 82 -16.70 16.28 6.79
CA GLY A 82 -18.12 16.18 7.16
C GLY A 82 -18.35 16.45 8.62
N PRO A 83 -19.56 16.87 8.99
CA PRO A 83 -19.84 17.15 10.40
C PRO A 83 -19.62 15.90 11.20
N LEU A 84 -18.76 16.03 12.18
CA LEU A 84 -18.58 14.98 13.17
C LEU A 84 -19.73 15.09 14.14
N SER A 85 -20.65 14.28 13.93
CA SER A 85 -21.78 14.20 14.85
C SER A 85 -21.52 13.15 15.88
#